data_3868e22362e912b8ff901ea016a23662
#
_entry.id   3868e22362e912b8ff901ea016a23662
#
_cell.length_a   1.000
_cell.length_b   1.000
_cell.length_c   1.000
_cell.angle_alpha   90.00
_cell.angle_beta   90.00
_cell.angle_gamma   90.00
#
_symmetry.space_group_name_H-M   'P 1'
#
loop_
_entity.id
_entity.type
_entity.pdbx_description
1 polymer ?
#
loop_
_entity_poly.entity_id
_entity_poly.type
_entity_poly.pdbx_seq_one_letter_code
_entity_poly.pdbx_strand_id
1 'polypeptide(L)'
;MANSRKYKSITVHGKKYPEVEIHWMDILGDSSIATAEEFGKMKPANLISKCYLYKRTKDYIYTFATYQVDNDESYGDRNVFPVGIVKKVLRIPL
;
A
#
# COMPACT_ATOMS: atom_id res chain seq x y z
N MET A 1 0.41 19.13 -26.20
CA MET A 1 0.95 17.81 -26.08
C MET A 1 1.11 17.41 -24.63
N ALA A 2 0.61 16.29 -24.31
CA ALA A 2 0.71 15.84 -22.94
C ALA A 2 2.11 15.39 -22.59
N ASN A 3 2.57 15.74 -21.43
CA ASN A 3 3.77 15.18 -20.87
C ASN A 3 3.48 13.79 -20.37
N SER A 4 3.92 12.81 -21.12
CA SER A 4 3.83 11.44 -20.68
C SER A 4 4.98 11.17 -19.74
N ARG A 5 4.75 11.35 -18.45
CA ARG A 5 5.70 10.87 -17.48
C ARG A 5 5.65 9.35 -17.46
N LYS A 6 6.81 8.72 -17.53
CA LYS A 6 6.89 7.28 -17.46
C LYS A 6 7.03 6.84 -16.02
N TYR A 7 6.38 5.74 -15.68
CA TYR A 7 6.36 5.19 -14.34
C TYR A 7 6.80 3.75 -14.35
N LYS A 8 7.33 3.32 -13.21
CA LYS A 8 7.73 1.94 -13.02
C LYS A 8 6.53 1.03 -12.94
N SER A 9 6.66 -0.14 -13.53
CA SER A 9 5.68 -1.20 -13.44
C SER A 9 6.39 -2.53 -13.64
N ILE A 10 5.71 -3.63 -13.30
CA ILE A 10 6.19 -4.97 -13.61
C ILE A 10 5.13 -5.69 -14.42
N THR A 11 5.58 -6.70 -15.16
CA THR A 11 4.68 -7.58 -15.89
C THR A 11 4.76 -8.96 -15.29
N VAL A 12 3.64 -9.49 -14.83
CA VAL A 12 3.52 -10.80 -14.22
C VAL A 12 2.47 -11.58 -15.01
N HIS A 13 2.88 -12.69 -15.62
CA HIS A 13 2.00 -13.53 -16.44
C HIS A 13 1.22 -12.73 -17.47
N GLY A 14 1.91 -11.80 -18.15
CA GLY A 14 1.30 -10.99 -19.19
C GLY A 14 0.47 -9.81 -18.72
N LYS A 15 0.30 -9.64 -17.41
CA LYS A 15 -0.43 -8.51 -16.83
C LYS A 15 0.53 -7.50 -16.24
N LYS A 16 0.23 -6.23 -16.45
CA LYS A 16 1.09 -5.13 -16.01
C LYS A 16 0.55 -4.53 -14.71
N TYR A 17 1.43 -4.38 -13.73
CA TYR A 17 1.08 -3.82 -12.43
C TYR A 17 1.97 -2.63 -12.10
N PRO A 18 1.41 -1.49 -11.70
CA PRO A 18 2.22 -0.32 -11.32
C PRO A 18 2.96 -0.55 -10.01
N GLU A 19 4.20 -0.06 -9.95
CA GLU A 19 4.93 0.03 -8.70
C GLU A 19 4.48 1.29 -7.98
N VAL A 20 4.15 1.18 -6.71
CA VAL A 20 3.57 2.30 -5.95
C VAL A 20 4.15 2.40 -4.54
N GLU A 21 3.99 3.58 -3.96
CA GLU A 21 4.11 3.80 -2.53
C GLU A 21 2.72 4.08 -2.00
N ILE A 22 2.31 3.32 -0.99
CA ILE A 22 1.07 3.56 -0.26
C ILE A 22 1.42 4.29 1.02
N HIS A 23 0.93 5.50 1.17
CA HIS A 23 1.08 6.28 2.39
C HIS A 23 -0.19 6.10 3.22
N TRP A 24 -0.07 5.49 4.38
CA TRP A 24 -1.24 5.10 5.17
C TRP A 24 -1.02 5.29 6.66
N MET A 25 -2.12 5.25 7.41
CA MET A 25 -2.08 5.37 8.88
C MET A 25 -2.53 4.07 9.49
N ASP A 26 -1.72 3.57 10.42
CA ASP A 26 -2.07 2.41 11.21
C ASP A 26 -2.55 2.85 12.59
N ILE A 27 -3.41 2.05 13.20
CA ILE A 27 -3.85 2.33 14.57
C ILE A 27 -2.68 2.12 15.54
N LEU A 28 -2.70 2.86 16.63
CA LEU A 28 -1.80 2.66 17.74
C LEU A 28 -2.59 2.16 18.93
N GLY A 29 -2.29 0.94 19.37
CA GLY A 29 -2.92 0.34 20.54
C GLY A 29 -1.89 0.11 21.63
N ASP A 30 -2.34 0.26 22.89
CA ASP A 30 -1.53 -0.01 24.06
C ASP A 30 -2.45 -0.53 25.14
N SER A 31 -2.19 -1.75 25.64
CA SER A 31 -3.03 -2.39 26.63
C SER A 31 -2.64 -2.03 28.07
N SER A 32 -1.57 -1.26 28.25
CA SER A 32 -1.16 -0.82 29.58
C SER A 32 -2.02 0.36 30.05
N ILE A 33 -1.92 0.66 31.35
CA ILE A 33 -2.64 1.80 31.94
C ILE A 33 -1.74 3.03 31.83
N ALA A 34 -2.34 4.13 31.38
CA ALA A 34 -1.65 5.39 31.23
C ALA A 34 -2.49 6.52 31.82
N THR A 35 -1.83 7.63 32.14
CA THR A 35 -2.51 8.83 32.58
C THR A 35 -3.30 9.45 31.43
N ALA A 36 -4.27 10.32 31.75
CA ALA A 36 -5.02 11.05 30.75
C ALA A 36 -4.09 11.89 29.85
N GLU A 37 -3.04 12.47 30.44
CA GLU A 37 -2.06 13.25 29.70
C GLU A 37 -1.29 12.38 28.68
N GLU A 38 -0.81 11.25 29.12
CA GLU A 38 -0.10 10.31 28.24
C GLU A 38 -1.02 9.79 27.14
N PHE A 39 -2.26 9.45 27.49
CA PHE A 39 -3.24 8.96 26.54
C PHE A 39 -3.53 10.01 25.46
N GLY A 40 -3.68 11.27 25.86
CA GLY A 40 -3.96 12.37 24.94
C GLY A 40 -2.84 12.65 23.94
N LYS A 41 -1.63 12.14 24.19
CA LYS A 41 -0.47 12.31 23.28
C LYS A 41 -0.33 11.19 22.27
N MET A 42 -1.09 10.12 22.41
CA MET A 42 -1.02 9.00 21.48
C MET A 42 -1.50 9.44 20.09
N LYS A 43 -0.80 8.98 19.06
CA LYS A 43 -1.14 9.26 17.67
C LYS A 43 -0.98 8.00 16.82
N PRO A 44 -1.81 7.81 15.80
CA PRO A 44 -1.61 6.71 14.87
C PRO A 44 -0.26 6.80 14.17
N ALA A 45 0.27 5.66 13.77
CA ALA A 45 1.52 5.60 13.04
C ALA A 45 1.30 5.94 11.57
N ASN A 46 2.21 6.74 11.02
CA ASN A 46 2.24 7.01 9.58
C ASN A 46 3.24 6.07 8.93
N LEU A 47 2.79 5.32 7.96
CA LEU A 47 3.58 4.28 7.31
C LEU A 47 3.62 4.47 5.81
N ILE A 48 4.69 3.97 5.20
CA ILE A 48 4.84 3.91 3.75
C ILE A 48 5.14 2.48 3.37
N SER A 49 4.31 1.91 2.52
CA SER A 49 4.54 0.58 1.96
C SER A 49 4.91 0.69 0.50
N LYS A 50 6.00 0.05 0.10
CA LYS A 50 6.44 -0.03 -1.30
C LYS A 50 6.02 -1.37 -1.85
N CYS A 51 5.25 -1.36 -2.91
CA CYS A 51 4.61 -2.57 -3.41
C CYS A 51 4.11 -2.37 -4.83
N TYR A 52 3.41 -3.38 -5.33
CA TYR A 52 2.78 -3.32 -6.64
C TYR A 52 1.27 -3.28 -6.46
N LEU A 53 0.61 -2.41 -7.19
CA LEU A 53 -0.83 -2.27 -7.12
C LEU A 53 -1.50 -3.37 -7.94
N TYR A 54 -2.24 -4.24 -7.26
CA TYR A 54 -2.94 -5.34 -7.90
C TYR A 54 -4.28 -4.88 -8.48
N LYS A 55 -5.11 -4.27 -7.64
CA LYS A 55 -6.38 -3.68 -8.07
C LYS A 55 -6.86 -2.68 -7.03
N ARG A 56 -7.82 -1.90 -7.44
CA ARG A 56 -8.42 -0.87 -6.62
C ARG A 56 -9.93 -0.96 -6.77
N THR A 57 -10.63 -0.96 -5.65
CA THR A 57 -12.10 -0.88 -5.64
C THR A 57 -12.51 0.42 -4.96
N LYS A 58 -13.79 0.65 -4.86
CA LYS A 58 -14.31 1.81 -4.13
C LYS A 58 -13.84 1.82 -2.68
N ASP A 59 -13.75 0.65 -2.06
CA ASP A 59 -13.49 0.54 -0.62
C ASP A 59 -12.09 0.06 -0.28
N TYR A 60 -11.39 -0.59 -1.21
CA TYR A 60 -10.14 -1.27 -0.90
C TYR A 60 -9.07 -1.07 -1.95
N ILE A 61 -7.81 -1.10 -1.49
CA ILE A 61 -6.64 -1.11 -2.35
C ILE A 61 -5.88 -2.40 -2.08
N TYR A 62 -5.68 -3.21 -3.12
CA TYR A 62 -5.01 -4.51 -3.04
C TYR A 62 -3.61 -4.39 -3.58
N THR A 63 -2.62 -4.86 -2.82
CA THR A 63 -1.21 -4.81 -3.21
C THR A 63 -0.53 -6.15 -2.98
N PHE A 64 0.61 -6.34 -3.63
CA PHE A 64 1.48 -7.48 -3.41
C PHE A 64 2.93 -7.04 -3.56
N ALA A 65 3.86 -7.85 -3.07
CA ALA A 65 5.30 -7.59 -3.23
C ALA A 65 6.05 -8.81 -3.76
N THR A 66 5.46 -9.98 -3.67
CA THR A 66 6.04 -11.24 -4.13
C THR A 66 5.11 -11.88 -5.15
N TYR A 67 5.68 -12.51 -6.16
CA TYR A 67 4.87 -13.20 -7.16
C TYR A 67 5.63 -14.42 -7.68
N GLN A 68 4.87 -15.42 -8.12
CA GLN A 68 5.42 -16.62 -8.67
C GLN A 68 5.62 -16.46 -10.17
N VAL A 69 6.82 -16.82 -10.67
CA VAL A 69 7.14 -16.68 -12.10
C VAL A 69 6.84 -17.94 -12.90
N ASP A 70 6.55 -19.04 -12.23
CA ASP A 70 6.29 -20.32 -12.88
C ASP A 70 4.88 -20.36 -13.48
N ASN A 71 4.24 -21.52 -13.43
CA ASN A 71 2.99 -21.73 -14.16
C ASN A 71 1.76 -21.07 -13.52
N ASP A 72 1.77 -20.89 -12.20
CA ASP A 72 0.61 -20.40 -11.50
C ASP A 72 0.65 -18.89 -11.32
N GLU A 73 -0.49 -18.25 -11.54
CA GLU A 73 -0.64 -16.84 -11.25
C GLU A 73 -0.90 -16.69 -9.76
N SER A 74 0.19 -16.59 -8.99
CA SER A 74 0.14 -16.54 -7.52
C SER A 74 0.91 -15.36 -7.00
N TYR A 75 0.40 -14.74 -5.94
CA TYR A 75 0.95 -13.53 -5.35
C TYR A 75 1.13 -13.69 -3.86
N GLY A 76 2.21 -13.12 -3.33
CA GLY A 76 2.54 -13.13 -1.90
C GLY A 76 2.78 -11.74 -1.37
N ASP A 77 3.02 -11.65 -0.06
CA ASP A 77 3.17 -10.37 0.63
C ASP A 77 2.02 -9.44 0.28
N ARG A 78 0.82 -9.96 0.44
CA ARG A 78 -0.41 -9.30 0.01
C ARG A 78 -0.97 -8.45 1.13
N ASN A 79 -1.44 -7.27 0.75
CA ASN A 79 -2.14 -6.39 1.68
C ASN A 79 -3.41 -5.87 1.03
N VAL A 80 -4.43 -5.69 1.84
CA VAL A 80 -5.67 -5.02 1.43
C VAL A 80 -5.86 -3.85 2.39
N PHE A 81 -5.79 -2.65 1.85
CA PHE A 81 -5.93 -1.43 2.63
C PHE A 81 -7.34 -0.88 2.48
N PRO A 82 -8.07 -0.65 3.59
CA PRO A 82 -9.28 0.16 3.50
C PRO A 82 -8.91 1.57 3.01
N VAL A 83 -9.64 2.11 2.04
CA VAL A 83 -9.31 3.43 1.50
C VAL A 83 -9.31 4.52 2.57
N GLY A 84 -10.10 4.34 3.64
CA GLY A 84 -10.19 5.34 4.71
C GLY A 84 -8.91 5.56 5.50
N ILE A 85 -7.96 4.62 5.49
CA ILE A 85 -6.68 4.76 6.18
C ILE A 85 -5.54 5.12 5.22
N VAL A 86 -5.80 5.20 3.94
CA VAL A 86 -4.80 5.52 2.92
C VAL A 86 -4.81 7.03 2.67
N LYS A 87 -3.68 7.67 2.86
CA LYS A 87 -3.53 9.10 2.61
C LYS A 87 -3.30 9.39 1.13
N LYS A 88 -2.46 8.60 0.50
CA LYS A 88 -2.17 8.75 -0.93
C LYS A 88 -1.50 7.50 -1.49
N VAL A 89 -1.63 7.34 -2.79
CA VAL A 89 -0.97 6.29 -3.57
C VAL A 89 -0.14 6.98 -4.64
N LEU A 90 1.17 6.78 -4.61
CA LEU A 90 2.09 7.43 -5.54
C LEU A 90 2.69 6.42 -6.49
N ARG A 91 2.62 6.72 -7.79
CA ARG A 91 3.37 5.96 -8.81
C ARG A 91 4.84 6.34 -8.70
N ILE A 92 5.72 5.38 -8.96
CA ILE A 92 7.17 5.60 -8.90
C ILE A 92 7.66 5.99 -10.30
N PRO A 93 8.25 7.18 -10.49
CA PRO A 93 8.79 7.58 -11.80
C PRO A 93 10.00 6.74 -12.19
N LEU A 94 10.19 6.54 -13.46
CA LEU A 94 11.39 5.93 -14.00
C LEU A 94 12.62 6.79 -13.74
#